data_fae6f931f12ef8de198a919acac5eb4f
#
_entry.id   fae6f931f12ef8de198a919acac5eb4f
#
_cell.length_a   1.000
_cell.length_b   1.000
_cell.length_c   1.000
_cell.angle_alpha   90.00
_cell.angle_beta   90.00
_cell.angle_gamma   90.00
#
_symmetry.space_group_name_H-M   'P 1'
#
loop_
_entity.id
_entity.type
_entity.pdbx_description
1 polymer ?
#
loop_
_entity_poly.entity_id
_entity_poly.type
_entity_poly.pdbx_seq_one_letter_code
_entity_poly.pdbx_strand_id
1 'polypeptide(L)'
;MTDFIKKLESSENLSFEESKFLFLRIMEGMYDESRIVKILESLSRKGETKDELAGGIFVMRSKATIVKAPDGTIDTCGTGGDGQNSLNISTAAAIVLASMGLTVAKHGNKAVSSNCGSADVLEALKIKINLKPVDVEKSIKKVNFAFMFAPNYHQAMKYVAGARKKIAKKTIFNLIG
;
A
#
# COMPACT_ATOMS: atom_id res chain seq x y z
N MET A 1 -29.20 7.50 1.57
CA MET A 1 -27.83 6.93 1.49
C MET A 1 -27.19 7.49 0.24
N THR A 2 -26.18 8.33 0.36
CA THR A 2 -25.53 9.02 -0.76
C THR A 2 -25.01 7.98 -1.74
N ASP A 3 -25.40 8.09 -3.01
CA ASP A 3 -24.89 7.20 -4.05
C ASP A 3 -23.54 7.75 -4.56
N PHE A 4 -22.47 7.35 -3.90
CA PHE A 4 -21.12 7.82 -4.23
C PHE A 4 -20.73 7.54 -5.69
N ILE A 5 -21.29 6.48 -6.30
CA ILE A 5 -21.00 6.17 -7.71
C ILE A 5 -21.58 7.28 -8.59
N LYS A 6 -22.85 7.64 -8.41
CA LYS A 6 -23.46 8.73 -9.19
C LYS A 6 -22.70 10.03 -9.01
N LYS A 7 -22.34 10.37 -7.76
CA LYS A 7 -21.56 11.58 -7.47
C LYS A 7 -20.22 11.58 -8.22
N LEU A 8 -19.48 10.47 -8.19
CA LEU A 8 -18.23 10.33 -8.90
C LEU A 8 -18.38 10.27 -10.43
N GLU A 9 -19.44 9.65 -10.93
CA GLU A 9 -19.76 9.61 -12.37
C GLU A 9 -20.10 10.99 -12.92
N SER A 10 -20.71 11.86 -12.10
CA SER A 10 -20.94 13.29 -12.41
C SER A 10 -19.68 14.15 -12.23
N SER A 11 -18.52 13.54 -11.98
CA SER A 11 -17.24 14.24 -11.73
C SER A 11 -17.26 15.16 -10.50
N GLU A 12 -18.17 14.91 -9.57
CA GLU A 12 -18.19 15.61 -8.29
C GLU A 12 -17.15 15.04 -7.32
N ASN A 13 -16.55 15.93 -6.53
CA ASN A 13 -15.57 15.56 -5.53
C ASN A 13 -16.24 15.02 -4.27
N LEU A 14 -15.60 14.03 -3.64
CA LEU A 14 -15.96 13.61 -2.29
C LEU A 14 -15.24 14.49 -1.27
N SER A 15 -15.95 14.84 -0.19
CA SER A 15 -15.32 15.39 0.99
C SER A 15 -14.47 14.34 1.70
N PHE A 16 -13.62 14.76 2.63
CA PHE A 16 -12.83 13.85 3.48
C PHE A 16 -13.71 12.79 4.17
N GLU A 17 -14.83 13.20 4.80
CA GLU A 17 -15.70 12.26 5.51
C GLU A 17 -16.45 11.32 4.56
N GLU A 18 -16.85 11.78 3.38
CA GLU A 18 -17.46 10.91 2.35
C GLU A 18 -16.45 9.90 1.82
N SER A 19 -15.23 10.33 1.54
CA SER A 19 -14.14 9.46 1.12
C SER A 19 -13.80 8.42 2.18
N LYS A 20 -13.60 8.85 3.41
CA LYS A 20 -13.36 7.98 4.55
C LYS A 20 -14.47 6.92 4.70
N PHE A 21 -15.72 7.32 4.63
CA PHE A 21 -16.86 6.38 4.70
C PHE A 21 -16.85 5.39 3.52
N LEU A 22 -16.61 5.87 2.30
CA LEU A 22 -16.53 5.04 1.10
C LEU A 22 -15.41 3.99 1.22
N PHE A 23 -14.19 4.42 1.56
CA PHE A 23 -13.05 3.52 1.70
C PHE A 23 -13.23 2.53 2.87
N LEU A 24 -13.86 2.94 3.96
CA LEU A 24 -14.18 2.04 5.06
C LEU A 24 -15.07 0.89 4.57
N ARG A 25 -16.12 1.18 3.84
CA ARG A 25 -17.02 0.15 3.28
C ARG A 25 -16.33 -0.76 2.27
N ILE A 26 -15.45 -0.21 1.43
CA ILE A 26 -14.63 -1.02 0.51
C ILE A 26 -13.74 -1.97 1.31
N MET A 27 -13.01 -1.46 2.30
CA MET A 27 -12.08 -2.22 3.12
C MET A 27 -12.73 -3.21 4.10
N GLU A 28 -14.04 -3.12 4.29
CA GLU A 28 -14.85 -4.07 5.05
C GLU A 28 -15.56 -5.11 4.15
N GLY A 29 -15.33 -5.03 2.82
CA GLY A 29 -15.92 -5.96 1.87
C GLY A 29 -17.42 -5.78 1.66
N MET A 30 -17.93 -4.56 1.89
CA MET A 30 -19.36 -4.23 1.78
C MET A 30 -19.80 -3.98 0.33
N TYR A 31 -18.89 -3.98 -0.62
CA TYR A 31 -19.16 -3.81 -2.04
C TYR A 31 -18.64 -5.01 -2.83
N ASP A 32 -19.39 -5.39 -3.85
CA ASP A 32 -18.92 -6.37 -4.84
C ASP A 32 -17.81 -5.79 -5.72
N GLU A 33 -17.10 -6.67 -6.42
CA GLU A 33 -15.97 -6.29 -7.26
C GLU A 33 -16.38 -5.31 -8.37
N SER A 34 -17.55 -5.50 -8.97
CA SER A 34 -18.02 -4.65 -10.08
C SER A 34 -18.25 -3.21 -9.62
N ARG A 35 -18.78 -3.06 -8.41
CA ARG A 35 -19.00 -1.76 -7.79
C ARG A 35 -17.68 -1.08 -7.42
N ILE A 36 -16.72 -1.84 -6.90
CA ILE A 36 -15.37 -1.32 -6.60
C ILE A 36 -14.69 -0.87 -7.88
N VAL A 37 -14.76 -1.63 -8.98
CA VAL A 37 -14.22 -1.23 -10.29
C VAL A 37 -14.78 0.13 -10.72
N LYS A 38 -16.11 0.30 -10.70
CA LYS A 38 -16.74 1.57 -11.08
C LYS A 38 -16.28 2.75 -10.23
N ILE A 39 -16.16 2.55 -8.91
CA ILE A 39 -15.69 3.59 -7.99
C ILE A 39 -14.25 4.00 -8.35
N LEU A 40 -13.34 3.03 -8.49
CA LEU A 40 -11.93 3.29 -8.76
C LEU A 40 -11.70 3.93 -10.13
N GLU A 41 -12.43 3.47 -11.16
CA GLU A 41 -12.38 4.07 -12.50
C GLU A 41 -12.94 5.50 -12.50
N SER A 42 -14.01 5.76 -11.77
CA SER A 42 -14.60 7.09 -11.68
C SER A 42 -13.71 8.08 -10.95
N LEU A 43 -13.06 7.65 -9.84
CA LEU A 43 -12.04 8.44 -9.16
C LEU A 43 -10.87 8.77 -10.10
N SER A 44 -10.34 7.76 -10.77
CA SER A 44 -9.18 7.93 -11.67
C SER A 44 -9.52 8.80 -12.90
N ARG A 45 -10.73 8.65 -13.46
CA ARG A 45 -11.19 9.45 -14.60
C ARG A 45 -11.37 10.92 -14.24
N LYS A 46 -11.94 11.19 -13.05
CA LYS A 46 -12.16 12.54 -12.53
C LYS A 46 -10.85 13.22 -12.13
N GLY A 47 -9.88 12.45 -11.68
CA GLY A 47 -8.70 12.89 -10.94
C GLY A 47 -9.00 12.97 -9.45
N GLU A 48 -8.16 12.32 -8.65
CA GLU A 48 -8.29 12.25 -7.20
C GLU A 48 -7.96 13.59 -6.54
N THR A 49 -8.77 14.02 -5.58
CA THR A 49 -8.53 15.23 -4.79
C THR A 49 -7.77 14.94 -3.50
N LYS A 50 -7.21 15.99 -2.87
CA LYS A 50 -6.54 15.88 -1.57
C LYS A 50 -7.43 15.26 -0.49
N ASP A 51 -8.71 15.59 -0.46
CA ASP A 51 -9.65 15.10 0.54
C ASP A 51 -9.99 13.62 0.29
N GLU A 52 -10.08 13.21 -0.96
CA GLU A 52 -10.26 11.81 -1.33
C GLU A 52 -9.05 10.95 -1.00
N LEU A 53 -7.85 11.44 -1.27
CA LEU A 53 -6.60 10.80 -0.87
C LEU A 53 -6.49 10.70 0.66
N ALA A 54 -6.74 11.79 1.37
CA ALA A 54 -6.67 11.83 2.83
C ALA A 54 -7.64 10.87 3.50
N GLY A 55 -8.88 10.79 3.01
CA GLY A 55 -9.89 9.82 3.49
C GLY A 55 -9.45 8.38 3.27
N GLY A 56 -8.93 8.06 2.08
CA GLY A 56 -8.38 6.74 1.76
C GLY A 56 -7.18 6.37 2.66
N ILE A 57 -6.22 7.28 2.83
CA ILE A 57 -5.05 7.10 3.71
C ILE A 57 -5.50 6.85 5.14
N PHE A 58 -6.44 7.64 5.66
CA PHE A 58 -6.95 7.48 7.02
C PHE A 58 -7.47 6.06 7.25
N VAL A 59 -8.28 5.54 6.33
CA VAL A 59 -8.85 4.20 6.46
C VAL A 59 -7.77 3.13 6.29
N MET A 60 -6.88 3.25 5.31
CA MET A 60 -5.79 2.28 5.14
C MET A 60 -4.93 2.16 6.41
N ARG A 61 -4.56 3.30 7.01
CA ARG A 61 -3.79 3.31 8.26
C ARG A 61 -4.56 2.71 9.43
N SER A 62 -5.86 3.00 9.56
CA SER A 62 -6.70 2.45 10.64
C SER A 62 -6.90 0.93 10.56
N LYS A 63 -6.81 0.35 9.35
CA LYS A 63 -6.93 -1.09 9.10
C LYS A 63 -5.58 -1.82 9.01
N ALA A 64 -4.47 -1.08 9.05
CA ALA A 64 -3.14 -1.65 8.99
C ALA A 64 -2.76 -2.38 10.29
N THR A 65 -1.99 -3.46 10.14
CA THR A 65 -1.38 -4.13 11.29
C THR A 65 -0.18 -3.31 11.78
N ILE A 66 -0.24 -2.85 13.02
CA ILE A 66 0.79 -1.98 13.61
C ILE A 66 2.00 -2.80 14.05
N VAL A 67 3.19 -2.25 13.81
CA VAL A 67 4.49 -2.71 14.32
C VAL A 67 5.07 -1.60 15.19
N LYS A 68 5.56 -1.96 16.38
CA LYS A 68 6.27 -1.03 17.25
C LYS A 68 7.74 -0.94 16.80
N ALA A 69 8.15 0.24 16.41
CA ALA A 69 9.52 0.51 16.00
C ALA A 69 10.09 1.69 16.81
N PRO A 70 11.40 1.77 17.01
CA PRO A 70 12.05 2.91 17.66
C PRO A 70 11.77 4.22 16.90
N ASP A 71 11.78 5.34 17.60
CA ASP A 71 11.71 6.66 16.97
C ASP A 71 12.88 6.84 15.99
N GLY A 72 12.61 7.52 14.88
CA GLY A 72 13.58 7.67 13.80
C GLY A 72 13.72 6.46 12.89
N THR A 73 12.91 5.39 13.07
CA THR A 73 12.85 4.29 12.11
C THR A 73 12.37 4.78 10.76
N ILE A 74 13.08 4.42 9.71
CA ILE A 74 12.80 4.85 8.34
C ILE A 74 12.24 3.72 7.49
N ASP A 75 11.46 4.09 6.48
CA ASP A 75 11.06 3.22 5.37
C ASP A 75 11.55 3.85 4.05
N THR A 76 12.11 3.03 3.18
CA THR A 76 12.56 3.43 1.85
C THR A 76 11.56 3.07 0.75
N CYS A 77 10.32 2.74 1.12
CA CYS A 77 9.30 2.31 0.18
C CYS A 77 8.93 3.47 -0.77
N GLY A 78 8.92 3.19 -2.06
CA GLY A 78 8.35 4.06 -3.08
C GLY A 78 7.02 3.50 -3.57
N THR A 79 6.24 4.31 -4.28
CA THR A 79 4.94 3.92 -4.85
C THR A 79 5.06 2.87 -5.97
N GLY A 80 6.27 2.71 -6.55
CA GLY A 80 6.54 1.78 -7.64
C GLY A 80 5.86 2.16 -8.96
N GLY A 81 5.95 1.27 -9.94
CA GLY A 81 5.23 1.42 -11.20
C GLY A 81 5.67 2.61 -12.07
N ASP A 82 6.95 3.02 -11.98
CA ASP A 82 7.52 4.12 -12.79
C ASP A 82 7.89 3.70 -14.23
N GLY A 83 7.84 2.38 -14.52
CA GLY A 83 8.15 1.83 -15.83
C GLY A 83 9.64 1.88 -16.23
N GLN A 84 10.52 2.27 -15.31
CA GLN A 84 11.94 2.47 -15.60
C GLN A 84 12.74 1.17 -15.71
N ASN A 85 12.17 0.02 -15.31
CA ASN A 85 12.86 -1.28 -15.27
C ASN A 85 14.25 -1.22 -14.58
N SER A 86 14.37 -0.32 -13.60
CA SER A 86 15.59 -0.12 -12.84
C SER A 86 15.82 -1.23 -11.81
N LEU A 87 17.00 -1.25 -11.21
CA LEU A 87 17.31 -2.09 -10.05
C LEU A 87 16.38 -1.73 -8.86
N ASN A 88 16.23 -2.66 -7.93
CA ASN A 88 15.49 -2.43 -6.68
C ASN A 88 16.27 -1.49 -5.75
N ILE A 89 16.45 -0.22 -6.18
CA ILE A 89 17.27 0.79 -5.51
C ILE A 89 16.83 0.99 -4.07
N SER A 90 15.54 1.10 -3.82
CA SER A 90 15.02 1.28 -2.46
C SER A 90 15.31 0.08 -1.55
N THR A 91 15.40 -1.14 -2.09
CA THR A 91 15.77 -2.34 -1.32
C THR A 91 17.27 -2.35 -1.00
N ALA A 92 18.10 -2.01 -1.99
CA ALA A 92 19.55 -1.89 -1.79
C ALA A 92 19.86 -0.78 -0.77
N ALA A 93 19.26 0.40 -0.93
CA ALA A 93 19.40 1.51 0.01
C ALA A 93 19.01 1.12 1.44
N ALA A 94 17.90 0.39 1.63
CA ALA A 94 17.44 -0.09 2.93
C ALA A 94 18.51 -0.95 3.63
N ILE A 95 19.14 -1.86 2.90
CA ILE A 95 20.19 -2.74 3.44
C ILE A 95 21.45 -1.94 3.80
N VAL A 96 21.86 -1.02 2.91
CA VAL A 96 23.03 -0.15 3.18
C VAL A 96 22.79 0.73 4.40
N LEU A 97 21.64 1.39 4.49
CA LEU A 97 21.31 2.24 5.64
C LEU A 97 21.29 1.45 6.96
N ALA A 98 20.74 0.25 6.95
CA ALA A 98 20.75 -0.63 8.11
C ALA A 98 22.19 -1.05 8.51
N SER A 99 23.05 -1.31 7.54
CA SER A 99 24.46 -1.64 7.78
C SER A 99 25.25 -0.45 8.36
N MET A 100 24.81 0.77 8.10
CA MET A 100 25.36 2.00 8.68
C MET A 100 24.79 2.30 10.10
N GLY A 101 23.95 1.43 10.64
CA GLY A 101 23.38 1.58 11.99
C GLY A 101 22.04 2.31 12.05
N LEU A 102 21.47 2.69 10.91
CA LEU A 102 20.11 3.28 10.89
C LEU A 102 19.06 2.17 11.01
N THR A 103 18.00 2.45 11.74
CA THR A 103 16.88 1.52 11.88
C THR A 103 15.96 1.60 10.67
N VAL A 104 15.77 0.47 9.98
CA VAL A 104 14.96 0.39 8.76
C VAL A 104 13.85 -0.66 8.89
N ALA A 105 12.60 -0.24 8.79
CA ALA A 105 11.43 -1.09 8.65
C ALA A 105 10.89 -0.96 7.22
N LYS A 106 11.43 -1.75 6.30
CA LYS A 106 11.11 -1.62 4.89
C LYS A 106 9.79 -2.30 4.54
N HIS A 107 8.82 -1.52 4.12
CA HIS A 107 7.60 -2.02 3.51
C HIS A 107 7.80 -2.34 2.01
N GLY A 108 7.18 -3.40 1.53
CA GLY A 108 7.29 -3.76 0.12
C GLY A 108 6.43 -4.94 -0.31
N ASN A 109 6.43 -5.22 -1.59
CA ASN A 109 5.61 -6.28 -2.20
C ASN A 109 6.40 -7.05 -3.28
N LYS A 110 5.80 -8.12 -3.77
CA LYS A 110 6.23 -8.80 -5.01
C LYS A 110 5.92 -7.92 -6.23
N ALA A 111 6.60 -8.18 -7.32
CA ALA A 111 6.36 -7.50 -8.58
C ALA A 111 4.91 -7.71 -9.05
N VAL A 112 4.29 -6.63 -9.56
CA VAL A 112 2.97 -6.69 -10.22
C VAL A 112 3.11 -6.33 -11.69
N SER A 113 3.88 -5.29 -12.00
CA SER A 113 4.09 -4.78 -13.36
C SER A 113 5.57 -4.70 -13.77
N SER A 114 6.50 -4.90 -12.84
CA SER A 114 7.94 -4.95 -13.07
C SER A 114 8.44 -6.39 -13.09
N ASN A 115 9.68 -6.59 -13.56
CA ASN A 115 10.30 -7.93 -13.62
C ASN A 115 10.63 -8.49 -12.23
N CYS A 116 10.82 -7.65 -11.21
CA CYS A 116 11.26 -8.05 -9.90
C CYS A 116 10.85 -7.01 -8.84
N GLY A 117 10.08 -7.41 -7.84
CA GLY A 117 9.70 -6.58 -6.70
C GLY A 117 10.71 -6.69 -5.55
N SER A 118 10.53 -5.86 -4.53
CA SER A 118 11.40 -5.89 -3.34
C SER A 118 11.36 -7.23 -2.60
N ALA A 119 10.18 -7.84 -2.51
CA ALA A 119 10.02 -9.13 -1.88
C ALA A 119 10.72 -10.24 -2.66
N ASP A 120 10.68 -10.18 -4.01
CA ASP A 120 11.31 -11.19 -4.88
C ASP A 120 12.84 -11.18 -4.70
N VAL A 121 13.46 -9.99 -4.63
CA VAL A 121 14.91 -9.85 -4.36
C VAL A 121 15.27 -10.43 -3.00
N LEU A 122 14.51 -10.11 -1.96
CA LEU A 122 14.81 -10.56 -0.61
C LEU A 122 14.64 -12.08 -0.47
N GLU A 123 13.63 -12.68 -1.12
CA GLU A 123 13.48 -14.14 -1.19
C GLU A 123 14.65 -14.81 -1.92
N ALA A 124 15.10 -14.23 -3.04
CA ALA A 124 16.28 -14.73 -3.76
C ALA A 124 17.55 -14.67 -2.92
N LEU A 125 17.67 -13.66 -2.05
CA LEU A 125 18.75 -13.55 -1.05
C LEU A 125 18.53 -14.42 0.19
N LYS A 126 17.49 -15.28 0.19
CA LYS A 126 17.09 -16.17 1.32
C LYS A 126 16.72 -15.40 2.60
N ILE A 127 16.32 -14.14 2.47
CA ILE A 127 15.81 -13.33 3.58
C ILE A 127 14.32 -13.65 3.74
N LYS A 128 13.93 -13.98 4.98
CA LYS A 128 12.55 -14.32 5.31
C LYS A 128 11.65 -13.07 5.22
N ILE A 129 10.70 -13.06 4.29
CA ILE A 129 9.79 -11.93 4.08
C ILE A 129 8.48 -12.03 4.89
N ASN A 130 8.02 -13.22 5.22
CA ASN A 130 6.78 -13.49 5.94
C ASN A 130 7.01 -13.42 7.47
N LEU A 131 7.29 -12.23 7.98
CA LEU A 131 7.46 -12.00 9.41
C LEU A 131 6.14 -11.55 10.05
N LYS A 132 5.88 -12.04 11.26
CA LYS A 132 4.82 -11.50 12.12
C LYS A 132 5.31 -10.19 12.76
N PRO A 133 4.41 -9.30 13.23
CA PRO A 133 4.80 -8.03 13.86
C PRO A 133 5.85 -8.18 14.95
N VAL A 134 5.70 -9.17 15.84
CA VAL A 134 6.66 -9.44 16.91
C VAL A 134 8.05 -9.84 16.41
N ASP A 135 8.13 -10.53 15.28
CA ASP A 135 9.40 -10.94 14.68
C ASP A 135 10.05 -9.78 13.93
N VAL A 136 9.26 -8.89 13.34
CA VAL A 136 9.75 -7.61 12.78
C VAL A 136 10.38 -6.76 13.89
N GLU A 137 9.70 -6.59 15.01
CA GLU A 137 10.20 -5.83 16.16
C GLU A 137 11.52 -6.41 16.70
N LYS A 138 11.64 -7.75 16.77
CA LYS A 138 12.89 -8.44 17.15
C LYS A 138 14.00 -8.23 16.11
N SER A 139 13.69 -8.32 14.83
CA SER A 139 14.65 -8.13 13.74
C SER A 139 15.22 -6.72 13.75
N ILE A 140 14.34 -5.72 13.86
CA ILE A 140 14.75 -4.30 14.00
C ILE A 140 15.75 -4.12 15.14
N LYS A 141 15.44 -4.66 16.32
CA LYS A 141 16.32 -4.55 17.51
C LYS A 141 17.65 -5.27 17.34
N LYS A 142 17.70 -6.37 16.58
CA LYS A 142 18.89 -7.23 16.48
C LYS A 142 19.82 -6.80 15.35
N VAL A 143 19.28 -6.39 14.20
CA VAL A 143 20.04 -6.14 12.98
C VAL A 143 19.70 -4.83 12.29
N ASN A 144 18.95 -3.95 12.95
CA ASN A 144 18.50 -2.65 12.44
C ASN A 144 17.68 -2.73 11.13
N PHE A 145 17.24 -3.93 10.74
CA PHE A 145 16.49 -4.15 9.51
C PHE A 145 15.36 -5.13 9.71
N ALA A 146 14.19 -4.82 9.14
CA ALA A 146 13.15 -5.80 8.91
C ALA A 146 12.38 -5.47 7.62
N PHE A 147 11.88 -6.53 6.96
CA PHE A 147 11.00 -6.40 5.82
C PHE A 147 9.55 -6.65 6.23
N MET A 148 8.69 -5.73 5.83
CA MET A 148 7.25 -5.79 6.08
C MET A 148 6.54 -6.09 4.76
N PHE A 149 6.19 -7.37 4.56
CA PHE A 149 5.51 -7.80 3.35
C PHE A 149 4.07 -7.26 3.33
N ALA A 150 3.76 -6.37 2.40
CA ALA A 150 2.52 -5.58 2.36
C ALA A 150 1.22 -6.39 2.59
N PRO A 151 1.03 -7.59 1.99
CA PRO A 151 -0.18 -8.39 2.24
C PRO A 151 -0.40 -8.78 3.69
N ASN A 152 0.66 -8.92 4.48
CA ASN A 152 0.56 -9.30 5.90
C ASN A 152 0.13 -8.12 6.79
N TYR A 153 0.42 -6.88 6.35
CA TYR A 153 0.18 -5.66 7.14
C TYR A 153 -1.04 -4.86 6.67
N HIS A 154 -1.49 -5.10 5.43
CA HIS A 154 -2.67 -4.47 4.84
C HIS A 154 -3.69 -5.51 4.36
N GLN A 155 -4.16 -6.34 5.28
CA GLN A 155 -5.07 -7.47 4.96
C GLN A 155 -6.38 -7.03 4.29
N ALA A 156 -6.86 -5.82 4.57
CA ALA A 156 -8.06 -5.26 3.95
C ALA A 156 -7.91 -5.05 2.42
N MET A 157 -6.66 -4.97 1.92
CA MET A 157 -6.40 -4.87 0.47
C MET A 157 -6.89 -6.09 -0.34
N LYS A 158 -7.16 -7.22 0.31
CA LYS A 158 -7.77 -8.39 -0.34
C LYS A 158 -9.09 -8.06 -1.03
N TYR A 159 -9.87 -7.13 -0.47
CA TYR A 159 -11.17 -6.75 -1.02
C TYR A 159 -11.08 -5.92 -2.30
N VAL A 160 -9.94 -5.32 -2.58
CA VAL A 160 -9.73 -4.50 -3.79
C VAL A 160 -8.80 -5.18 -4.82
N ALA A 161 -8.18 -6.28 -4.47
CA ALA A 161 -7.19 -6.95 -5.31
C ALA A 161 -7.77 -7.39 -6.66
N GLY A 162 -8.97 -8.00 -6.66
CA GLY A 162 -9.67 -8.42 -7.88
C GLY A 162 -10.00 -7.23 -8.79
N ALA A 163 -10.60 -6.19 -8.21
CA ALA A 163 -10.96 -4.98 -8.95
C ALA A 163 -9.72 -4.31 -9.56
N ARG A 164 -8.62 -4.17 -8.81
CA ARG A 164 -7.36 -3.59 -9.33
C ARG A 164 -6.77 -4.43 -10.47
N LYS A 165 -6.80 -5.76 -10.34
CA LYS A 165 -6.35 -6.68 -11.41
C LYS A 165 -7.21 -6.51 -12.68
N LYS A 166 -8.51 -6.34 -12.53
CA LYS A 166 -9.45 -6.16 -13.65
C LYS A 166 -9.25 -4.83 -14.35
N ILE A 167 -9.02 -3.74 -13.61
CA ILE A 167 -8.76 -2.40 -14.15
C ILE A 167 -7.43 -2.36 -14.91
N ALA A 168 -6.41 -3.10 -14.44
CA ALA A 168 -5.08 -3.20 -15.03
C ALA A 168 -4.38 -1.83 -15.28
N LYS A 169 -4.79 -0.79 -14.56
CA LYS A 169 -4.25 0.58 -14.62
C LYS A 169 -3.98 1.10 -13.21
N LYS A 170 -3.27 2.21 -13.10
CA LYS A 170 -3.07 2.90 -11.82
C LYS A 170 -4.43 3.36 -11.26
N THR A 171 -4.60 3.24 -9.96
CA THR A 171 -5.78 3.67 -9.21
C THR A 171 -5.31 4.48 -8.00
N ILE A 172 -6.23 5.08 -7.26
CA ILE A 172 -5.94 5.80 -6.02
C ILE A 172 -5.04 4.98 -5.06
N PHE A 173 -5.15 3.65 -5.06
CA PHE A 173 -4.28 2.77 -4.25
C PHE A 173 -2.82 2.74 -4.68
N ASN A 174 -2.47 3.28 -5.83
CA ASN A 174 -1.08 3.48 -6.24
C ASN A 174 -0.52 4.83 -5.76
N LEU A 175 -1.40 5.73 -5.31
CA LEU A 175 -1.01 7.04 -4.78
C LEU A 175 -0.89 7.03 -3.26
N ILE A 176 -1.69 6.19 -2.58
CA ILE A 176 -1.80 6.16 -1.11
C ILE A 176 -1.19 4.92 -0.45
N GLY A 177 -0.69 3.95 -1.26
CA GLY A 177 -0.16 2.67 -0.78
C GLY A 177 1.35 2.56 -0.85
#